data_3738eb31fddfa22ed25ec98f27a4e51d
#
_entry.id   3738eb31fddfa22ed25ec98f27a4e51d
#
_cell.length_a   1.000
_cell.length_b   1.000
_cell.length_c   1.000
_cell.angle_alpha   90.00
_cell.angle_beta   90.00
_cell.angle_gamma   90.00
#
_symmetry.space_group_name_H-M   'P 1'
#
loop_
_entity.id
_entity.type
_entity.pdbx_description
1 polymer ?
#
loop_
_entity_poly.entity_id
_entity_poly.type
_entity_poly.pdbx_seq_one_letter_code
_entity_poly.pdbx_strand_id
1 'polypeptide(L)' 'MPAAFEKCIASGGRVRTKKLSDGKYIHICFKDGKSYAGEVKKKQN' A
#
# COMPACT_ATOMS: atom_id res chain seq x y z
N MET A 1 -4.44 9.99 -1.88
CA MET A 1 -3.43 8.94 -1.74
C MET A 1 -2.06 9.53 -1.55
N PRO A 2 -1.17 8.90 -0.78
CA PRO A 2 0.17 9.42 -0.58
C PRO A 2 0.95 9.46 -1.88
N ALA A 3 1.62 10.57 -2.13
CA ALA A 3 2.37 10.74 -3.37
C ALA A 3 3.51 9.72 -3.51
N ALA A 4 4.15 9.38 -2.40
CA ALA A 4 5.25 8.42 -2.43
C ALA A 4 4.76 7.03 -2.88
N PHE A 5 3.58 6.62 -2.43
CA PHE A 5 3.00 5.35 -2.82
C PHE A 5 2.71 5.33 -4.33
N GLU A 6 2.12 6.40 -4.84
CA GLU A 6 1.80 6.50 -6.26
C GLU A 6 3.07 6.53 -7.10
N LYS A 7 4.08 7.24 -6.66
CA LYS A 7 5.36 7.27 -7.36
C LYS A 7 6.00 5.88 -7.40
N CYS A 8 5.88 5.13 -6.32
CA CYS A 8 6.40 3.78 -6.26
C CYS A 8 5.74 2.90 -7.31
N ILE A 9 4.43 2.98 -7.43
CA ILE A 9 3.70 2.20 -8.43
C ILE A 9 4.10 2.63 -9.83
N ALA A 10 4.16 3.92 -10.08
CA ALA A 10 4.47 4.46 -11.41
C ALA A 10 5.89 4.10 -11.84
N SER A 11 6.81 3.91 -10.90
CA SER A 11 8.19 3.57 -11.22
C SER A 11 8.46 2.07 -11.23
N GLY A 12 7.40 1.25 -11.21
CA GLY A 12 7.53 -0.19 -11.34
C GLY A 12 7.59 -0.95 -10.02
N GLY A 13 7.16 -0.34 -8.94
CA GLY A 13 7.14 -1.00 -7.65
C GLY A 13 6.09 -2.09 -7.59
N ARG A 14 6.21 -2.97 -6.60
CA ARG A 14 5.26 -4.05 -6.38
C ARG A 14 4.34 -3.73 -5.22
N VAL A 15 3.05 -3.93 -5.42
CA VAL A 15 2.06 -3.64 -4.40
C VAL A 15 1.65 -4.93 -3.68
N ARG A 16 1.62 -4.87 -2.36
CA ARG A 16 1.16 -5.97 -1.53
C ARG A 16 0.06 -5.48 -0.62
N THR A 17 -0.89 -6.34 -0.34
CA THR A 17 -1.99 -6.03 0.56
C THR A 17 -1.72 -6.69 1.90
N LYS A 18 -1.78 -5.91 2.98
CA LYS A 18 -1.58 -6.40 4.32
C LYS A 18 -2.85 -6.21 5.12
N LYS A 19 -3.29 -7.27 5.79
CA LYS A 19 -4.47 -7.19 6.63
C LYS A 19 -4.13 -6.57 7.97
N LEU A 20 -4.98 -5.66 8.40
CA LEU A 20 -4.88 -5.04 9.71
C LEU A 20 -6.01 -5.57 10.60
N SER A 21 -6.02 -5.17 11.87
CA SER A 21 -7.11 -5.53 12.77
C SER A 21 -8.40 -4.81 12.35
N ASP A 22 -9.53 -5.30 12.87
CA ASP A 22 -10.86 -4.69 12.66
C ASP A 22 -11.31 -4.67 11.19
N GLY A 23 -10.86 -5.65 10.40
CA GLY A 23 -11.31 -5.74 9.02
C GLY A 23 -10.73 -4.69 8.09
N LYS A 24 -9.67 -4.04 8.52
CA LYS A 24 -8.99 -3.06 7.69
C LYS A 24 -7.86 -3.71 6.91
N TYR A 25 -7.44 -3.05 5.86
CA TYR A 25 -6.28 -3.52 5.10
C TYR A 25 -5.55 -2.32 4.50
N ILE A 26 -4.28 -2.53 4.20
CA ILE A 26 -3.45 -1.48 3.63
C ILE A 26 -2.65 -2.04 2.46
N HIS A 27 -2.50 -1.22 1.43
CA HIS A 27 -1.65 -1.55 0.31
C HIS A 27 -0.29 -0.93 0.53
N ILE A 28 0.74 -1.72 0.32
CA ILE A 28 2.12 -1.26 0.51
C ILE A 28 2.89 -1.52 -0.77
N CYS A 29 3.57 -0.49 -1.28
CA CYS A 29 4.39 -0.63 -2.46
C CYS A 29 5.85 -0.84 -2.07
N PHE A 30 6.48 -1.86 -2.65
CA PHE A 30 7.89 -2.18 -2.39
C PHE A 30 8.73 -1.91 -3.61
N LYS A 31 9.83 -1.22 -3.42
CA LYS A 31 10.77 -0.95 -4.50
C LYS A 31 12.16 -0.71 -3.94
N ASP A 32 13.15 -1.37 -4.53
CA ASP A 32 14.58 -1.18 -4.21
C ASP A 32 14.85 -1.32 -2.71
N GLY A 33 14.22 -2.31 -2.07
CA GLY A 33 14.42 -2.55 -0.65
C GLY A 33 13.71 -1.56 0.25
N LYS A 34 12.88 -0.69 -0.32
CA LYS A 34 12.11 0.28 0.45
C LYS A 34 10.63 -0.04 0.37
N SER A 35 9.90 0.39 1.37
CA SER A 35 8.45 0.20 1.40
C SER A 35 7.74 1.54 1.55
N TYR A 36 6.63 1.66 0.85
CA TYR A 36 5.83 2.89 0.89
C TYR A 36 4.39 2.49 1.18
N ALA A 37 3.89 2.91 2.32
CA ALA A 37 2.52 2.59 2.71
C ALA A 37 1.53 3.47 1.96
N GLY A 38 0.50 2.84 1.46
CA GLY A 38 -0.59 3.56 0.83
C GLY A 38 -1.66 3.91 1.84
N GLU A 39 -2.87 4.12 1.34
CA GLU A 39 -3.98 4.49 2.19
C GLU A 39 -4.59 3.25 2.85
N VAL A 40 -4.94 3.39 4.12
CA VAL A 40 -5.65 2.33 4.83
C VAL A 40 -7.10 2.31 4.37
N LYS A 41 -7.57 1.12 4.01
CA LYS A 41 -8.95 0.93 3.58
C LYS A 41 -9.66 0.00 4.54
N LYS A 42 -10.96 0.22 4.68
CA LYS A 42 -11.79 -0.60 5.54
C LYS A 42 -12.60 -1.55 4.70
N LYS A 43 -12.59 -2.82 5.09
CA LYS A 43 -13.37 -3.82 4.37
C LYS A 43 -14.85 -3.59 4.62
N GLN A 44 -15.62 -3.56 3.55
CA GLN A 44 -17.06 -3.43 3.64
C GLN A 44 -17.73 -4.79 3.41
N ASN A 45 -18.74 -5.04 4.21
CA ASN A 45 -19.56 -6.25 4.04
C ASN A 45 -20.71 -5.99 3.10
#